data_193e7b9bd3b2ad8145af5b90e42aa928
#
_entry.id   193e7b9bd3b2ad8145af5b90e42aa928
#
_cell.length_a   1.000
_cell.length_b   1.000
_cell.length_c   1.000
_cell.angle_alpha   90.00
_cell.angle_beta   90.00
_cell.angle_gamma   90.00
#
_symmetry.space_group_name_H-M   'P 1'
#
loop_
_entity.id
_entity.type
_entity.pdbx_description
1 polymer ?
#
loop_
_entity_poly.entity_id
_entity_poly.type
_entity_poly.pdbx_seq_one_letter_code
_entity_poly.pdbx_strand_id
1 'polypeptide(L)' 'MPLSGEAIRLMNYIDDVAVTLRRILAAAPTLTPEEATRVGEHLAQASPSAEDVARALKANGATAQVASIAGAASTPAAV' A
#
# COMPACT_ATOMS: atom_id res chain seq x y z
N MET A 1 6.49 18.84 -10.57
CA MET A 1 6.40 19.30 -9.19
C MET A 1 7.24 18.41 -8.29
N PRO A 2 8.09 19.00 -7.46
CA PRO A 2 8.90 18.20 -6.57
C PRO A 2 8.06 17.52 -5.51
N LEU A 3 8.49 16.35 -5.09
CA LEU A 3 7.82 15.61 -4.04
C LEU A 3 8.17 16.21 -2.69
N SER A 4 7.21 16.16 -1.78
CA SER A 4 7.45 16.60 -0.41
C SER A 4 8.37 15.61 0.30
N GLY A 5 8.97 16.06 1.41
CA GLY A 5 9.75 15.15 2.24
C GLY A 5 8.91 14.00 2.78
N GLU A 6 7.64 14.27 3.05
CA GLU A 6 6.74 13.23 3.53
C GLU A 6 6.51 12.17 2.45
N ALA A 7 6.30 12.60 1.20
CA ALA A 7 6.11 11.66 0.11
C ALA A 7 7.35 10.78 -0.07
N ILE A 8 8.52 11.38 0.01
CA ILE A 8 9.75 10.63 -0.12
C ILE A 8 9.90 9.61 1.02
N ARG A 9 9.54 10.01 2.24
CA ARG A 9 9.61 9.10 3.38
C ARG A 9 8.68 7.91 3.20
N LEU A 10 7.47 8.16 2.70
CA LEU A 10 6.51 7.08 2.48
C LEU A 10 7.00 6.13 1.39
N MET A 11 7.62 6.65 0.36
CA MET A 11 8.18 5.80 -0.69
C MET A 11 9.31 4.93 -0.15
N ASN A 12 10.08 5.43 0.80
CA ASN A 12 11.10 4.63 1.47
C ASN A 12 10.47 3.52 2.30
N TYR A 13 9.36 3.78 2.98
CA TYR A 13 8.65 2.75 3.72
C TYR A 13 8.16 1.66 2.76
N ILE A 14 7.68 2.07 1.58
CA ILE A 14 7.22 1.12 0.58
C ILE A 14 8.37 0.24 0.11
N ASP A 15 9.54 0.82 -0.10
CA ASP A 15 10.72 0.07 -0.47
C ASP A 15 11.06 -0.96 0.60
N ASP A 16 10.93 -0.59 1.87
CA ASP A 16 11.18 -1.51 2.97
C ASP A 16 10.18 -2.66 2.97
N VAL A 17 8.92 -2.38 2.66
CA VAL A 17 7.91 -3.43 2.55
C VAL A 17 8.28 -4.39 1.42
N ALA A 18 8.71 -3.86 0.28
CA ALA A 18 9.10 -4.69 -0.85
C ALA A 18 10.28 -5.60 -0.49
N VAL A 19 11.26 -5.07 0.23
CA VAL A 19 12.39 -5.86 0.69
C VAL A 19 11.91 -6.98 1.61
N THR A 20 11.01 -6.66 2.53
CA THR A 20 10.47 -7.63 3.46
C THR A 20 9.71 -8.73 2.73
N LEU A 21 8.92 -8.36 1.73
CA LEU A 21 8.19 -9.35 0.95
C LEU A 21 9.13 -10.27 0.19
N ARG A 22 10.23 -9.73 -0.34
CA ARG A 22 11.22 -10.56 -1.02
C ARG A 22 11.89 -11.51 -0.06
N ARG A 23 12.12 -11.11 1.19
CA ARG A 23 12.67 -12.01 2.20
C ARG A 23 11.74 -13.16 2.49
N ILE A 24 10.44 -12.87 2.58
CA ILE A 24 9.44 -13.90 2.81
C ILE A 24 9.45 -14.89 1.64
N LEU A 25 9.48 -14.36 0.43
CA LEU A 25 9.48 -15.20 -0.75
C LEU A 25 10.73 -16.08 -0.80
N ALA A 26 11.89 -15.52 -0.44
CA ALA A 26 13.13 -16.28 -0.44
C ALA A 26 13.14 -17.38 0.61
N ALA A 27 12.43 -17.18 1.71
CA ALA A 27 12.36 -18.18 2.77
C ALA A 27 11.34 -19.27 2.49
N ALA A 28 10.44 -19.07 1.55
CA ALA A 28 9.36 -20.00 1.28
C ALA A 28 9.84 -21.44 1.06
N PRO A 29 10.93 -21.68 0.29
CA PRO A 29 11.37 -23.05 0.07
C PRO A 29 11.87 -23.77 1.32
N THR A 30 12.14 -23.05 2.41
CA THR A 30 12.61 -23.67 3.65
C THR A 30 11.46 -24.16 4.51
N LEU A 31 10.22 -23.86 4.13
CA LEU A 31 9.06 -24.22 4.92
C LEU A 31 8.46 -25.54 4.45
N THR A 32 7.80 -26.23 5.37
CA THR A 32 6.99 -27.36 4.96
C THR A 32 5.78 -26.85 4.16
N PRO A 33 5.14 -27.71 3.35
CA PRO A 33 3.95 -27.27 2.63
C PRO A 33 2.86 -26.72 3.55
N GLU A 34 2.68 -27.30 4.72
CA GLU A 34 1.67 -26.82 5.65
C GLU A 34 2.02 -25.46 6.19
N GLU A 35 3.30 -25.27 6.54
CA GLU A 35 3.76 -23.97 7.03
C GLU A 35 3.65 -22.91 5.96
N ALA A 36 4.02 -23.24 4.73
CA ALA A 36 3.93 -22.30 3.63
C ALA A 36 2.50 -21.87 3.41
N THR A 37 1.55 -22.80 3.48
CA THR A 37 0.15 -22.46 3.33
C THR A 37 -0.32 -21.52 4.44
N ARG A 38 0.06 -21.82 5.67
CA ARG A 38 -0.35 -20.98 6.79
C ARG A 38 0.24 -19.59 6.71
N VAL A 39 1.49 -19.48 6.33
CA VAL A 39 2.13 -18.17 6.16
C VAL A 39 1.46 -17.39 5.03
N GLY A 40 1.16 -18.08 3.94
CA GLY A 40 0.46 -17.44 2.83
C GLY A 40 -0.92 -16.93 3.22
N GLU A 41 -1.66 -17.72 3.99
CA GLU A 41 -2.96 -17.29 4.48
C GLU A 41 -2.86 -16.10 5.41
N HIS A 42 -1.86 -16.13 6.27
CA HIS A 42 -1.63 -15.02 7.19
C HIS A 42 -1.33 -13.72 6.42
N LEU A 43 -0.50 -13.82 5.40
CA LEU A 43 -0.19 -12.66 4.58
C LEU A 43 -1.41 -12.17 3.82
N ALA A 44 -2.21 -13.11 3.29
CA ALA A 44 -3.41 -12.73 2.55
C ALA A 44 -4.43 -12.01 3.41
N GLN A 45 -4.41 -12.28 4.71
CA GLN A 45 -5.33 -11.65 5.66
C GLN A 45 -4.79 -10.36 6.25
N ALA A 46 -3.56 -10.01 5.92
CA ALA A 46 -2.96 -8.79 6.45
C ALA A 46 -3.80 -7.58 6.02
N SER A 47 -4.11 -6.74 6.97
CA SER A 47 -5.00 -5.62 6.72
C SER A 47 -4.42 -4.36 7.35
N PRO A 48 -4.34 -3.28 6.59
CA PRO A 48 -4.67 -3.23 5.17
C PRO A 48 -3.59 -3.90 4.33
N SER A 49 -3.97 -4.39 3.16
CA SER A 49 -2.99 -4.91 2.21
C SER A 49 -2.33 -3.77 1.46
N ALA A 50 -1.19 -4.08 0.83
CA ALA A 50 -0.51 -3.07 0.01
C ALA A 50 -1.42 -2.56 -1.10
N GLU A 51 -2.22 -3.45 -1.69
CA GLU A 51 -3.14 -3.06 -2.73
C GLU A 51 -4.22 -2.12 -2.21
N ASP A 52 -4.74 -2.39 -1.02
CA ASP A 52 -5.72 -1.52 -0.39
C ASP A 52 -5.17 -0.12 -0.16
N VAL A 53 -3.94 -0.07 0.34
CA VAL A 53 -3.29 1.21 0.63
C VAL A 53 -3.01 1.97 -0.67
N ALA A 54 -2.54 1.26 -1.69
CA ALA A 54 -2.29 1.90 -2.99
C ALA A 54 -3.57 2.49 -3.55
N ARG A 55 -4.66 1.75 -3.45
CA ARG A 55 -5.95 2.23 -3.94
C ARG A 55 -6.41 3.47 -3.19
N ALA A 56 -6.25 3.46 -1.87
CA ALA A 56 -6.64 4.60 -1.04
C ALA A 56 -5.80 5.83 -1.37
N LEU A 57 -4.51 5.64 -1.58
CA LEU A 57 -3.63 6.76 -1.92
C LEU A 57 -4.00 7.36 -3.26
N LYS A 58 -4.26 6.51 -4.25
CA LYS A 58 -4.64 6.99 -5.58
C LYS A 58 -5.99 7.69 -5.54
N ALA A 59 -6.93 7.15 -4.78
CA ALA A 59 -8.24 7.76 -4.65
C ALA A 59 -8.15 9.12 -3.98
N ASN A 60 -7.30 9.23 -2.97
CA ASN A 60 -7.09 10.50 -2.28
C ASN A 60 -6.50 11.54 -3.24
N GLY A 61 -5.53 11.12 -4.04
CA GLY A 61 -4.94 12.02 -5.02
C GLY A 61 -5.95 12.48 -6.05
N ALA A 62 -6.74 11.55 -6.56
CA ALA A 62 -7.76 11.88 -7.55
C ALA A 62 -8.83 12.80 -6.95
N THR A 63 -9.25 12.53 -5.74
CA THR A 63 -10.25 13.34 -5.06
C THR A 63 -9.74 14.76 -4.85
N ALA A 64 -8.51 14.89 -4.39
CA ALA A 64 -7.92 16.19 -4.16
C ALA A 64 -7.80 16.98 -5.46
N GLN A 65 -7.45 16.29 -6.54
CA GLN A 65 -7.32 16.93 -7.83
C GLN A 65 -8.66 17.40 -8.35
N VAL A 66 -9.68 16.58 -8.21
CA VAL A 66 -11.03 16.94 -8.63
C VAL A 66 -11.54 18.12 -7.81
N ALA A 67 -11.33 18.10 -6.51
CA ALA A 67 -11.75 19.17 -5.65
C ALA A 67 -11.07 20.47 -6.04
N SER A 68 -9.80 20.39 -6.39
CA SER A 68 -9.05 21.56 -6.82
C SER A 68 -9.63 22.14 -8.11
N ILE A 69 -9.97 21.29 -9.05
CA ILE A 69 -10.52 21.74 -10.33
C ILE A 69 -11.94 22.27 -10.16
N ALA A 70 -12.72 21.57 -9.40
CA ALA A 70 -14.13 21.90 -9.24
C ALA A 70 -14.35 23.04 -8.25
N GLY A 71 -13.32 23.46 -7.62
CA GLY A 71 -13.49 24.45 -6.60
C GLY A 71 -13.99 23.83 -5.37
N ALA A 72 -13.92 22.78 -5.26
CA ALA A 72 -14.21 22.24 -4.23
C ALA A 72 -15.11 21.65 -3.60
N ALA A 73 -15.50 21.84 -3.46
CA ALA A 73 -16.37 21.47 -2.98
C ALA A 73 -16.66 20.28 -2.57
N SER A 74 -16.78 19.85 -2.47
CA SER A 74 -17.14 18.91 -2.28
C SER A 74 -16.94 17.99 -1.70
N THR A 75 -16.93 17.61 -1.34
CA THR A 75 -16.80 16.78 -0.99
C THR A 75 -16.76 15.89 -0.53
N PRO A 76 -16.76 15.37 -0.36
CA PRO A 76 -16.63 14.57 -0.16
C PRO A 76 -16.58 13.70 0.46
N ALA A 77 -16.68 13.51 0.65
CA ALA A 77 -16.59 12.81 1.12
C ALA A 77 -16.40 11.85 1.21
N ALA A 78 -16.55 11.68 1.01
CA ALA A 78 -16.49 10.84 0.91
C ALA A 78 -15.78 10.12 1.05
N VAL A 79 -15.58 9.94 1.08
CA VAL A 79 -14.85 9.28 1.12
C VAL A 79 -14.54 8.70 1.65
#